data_5bd3d521b620416534897b4276be37d2
#
_entry.id   5bd3d521b620416534897b4276be37d2
#
_cell.length_a   1.000
_cell.length_b   1.000
_cell.length_c   1.000
_cell.angle_alpha   90.00
_cell.angle_beta   90.00
_cell.angle_gamma   90.00
#
_symmetry.space_group_name_H-M   'P 1'
#
loop_
_entity.id
_entity.type
_entity.pdbx_description
1 polymer ?
#
loop_
_entity_poly.entity_id
_entity_poly.type
_entity_poly.pdbx_seq_one_letter_code
_entity_poly.pdbx_strand_id
1 'polypeptide(L)'
;IVAIYDINECLQYVFQSDLGINGDLDAVPPAAAEDQREWYGVNQYLFYTINDCWKAGLRAEWFRDDDGVRVAGIRPTNGADTGNDVATGTGFAGHFYEISAGLNWTPHANLVVRPELRYDWYDGINAPYDDRNAASQWTYGLDAIVLW
;
A
#
# COMPACT_ATOMS: atom_id res chain seq x y z
N ILE A 1 11.08 9.42 3.22
CA ILE A 1 12.51 9.03 3.33
C ILE A 1 12.69 7.74 2.57
N VAL A 2 13.77 7.65 1.76
CA VAL A 2 14.17 6.41 1.09
C VAL A 2 15.65 6.17 1.38
N ALA A 3 16.02 4.95 1.78
CA ALA A 3 17.37 4.51 2.00
C ALA A 3 17.60 3.20 1.23
N ILE A 4 18.70 3.13 0.50
CA ILE A 4 19.09 1.97 -0.30
C ILE A 4 20.43 1.47 0.25
N TYR A 5 20.54 0.18 0.49
CA TYR A 5 21.72 -0.46 1.01
C TYR A 5 22.04 -1.75 0.25
N ASP A 6 23.17 -1.77 -0.44
CA ASP A 6 23.69 -2.96 -1.10
C ASP A 6 24.40 -3.83 -0.06
N ILE A 7 23.78 -4.94 0.33
CA ILE A 7 24.35 -5.88 1.31
C ILE A 7 25.54 -6.62 0.68
N ASN A 8 25.39 -6.99 -0.59
CA ASN A 8 26.46 -7.54 -1.44
C ASN A 8 26.09 -7.37 -2.92
N GLU A 9 26.90 -7.90 -3.83
CA GLU A 9 26.70 -7.77 -5.29
C GLU A 9 25.36 -8.32 -5.81
N CYS A 10 24.74 -9.24 -5.07
CA CYS A 10 23.48 -9.88 -5.46
C CYS A 10 22.27 -9.46 -4.61
N LEU A 11 22.50 -8.85 -3.44
CA LEU A 11 21.44 -8.60 -2.46
C LEU A 11 21.38 -7.13 -2.08
N GLN A 12 20.25 -6.50 -2.35
CA GLN A 12 19.96 -5.11 -2.03
C GLN A 12 18.77 -5.02 -1.09
N TYR A 13 18.86 -4.18 -0.08
CA TYR A 13 17.79 -3.80 0.82
C TYR A 13 17.38 -2.36 0.56
N VAL A 14 16.05 -2.11 0.53
CA VAL A 14 15.51 -0.76 0.43
C VAL A 14 14.53 -0.54 1.58
N PHE A 15 14.70 0.57 2.26
CA PHE A 15 13.78 1.08 3.27
C PHE A 15 13.12 2.35 2.75
N GLN A 16 11.81 2.46 2.92
CA GLN A 16 11.05 3.66 2.64
C GLN A 16 10.13 3.97 3.79
N SER A 17 10.00 5.24 4.18
CA SER A 17 8.98 5.70 5.11
C SER A 17 8.30 6.96 4.60
N ASP A 18 7.00 7.03 4.82
CA ASP A 18 6.14 8.13 4.45
C ASP A 18 5.36 8.62 5.67
N LEU A 19 5.18 9.94 5.76
CA LEU A 19 4.36 10.60 6.75
C LEU A 19 3.51 11.64 6.02
N GLY A 20 2.23 11.62 6.24
CA GLY A 20 1.32 12.62 5.72
C GLY A 20 0.47 13.21 6.84
N ILE A 21 0.31 14.53 6.79
CA ILE A 21 -0.54 15.29 7.69
C ILE A 21 -1.46 16.14 6.84
N ASN A 22 -2.76 15.98 7.03
CA ASN A 22 -3.77 16.81 6.40
C ASN A 22 -4.31 17.80 7.44
N GLY A 23 -4.00 19.09 7.26
CA GLY A 23 -4.64 20.15 8.01
C GLY A 23 -5.99 20.49 7.36
N ASP A 24 -6.95 20.76 8.19
CA ASP A 24 -8.23 21.41 7.95
C ASP A 24 -8.79 21.31 6.51
N LEU A 25 -9.47 20.23 6.21
CA LEU A 25 -10.46 20.23 5.14
C LEU A 25 -11.69 20.93 5.73
N ASP A 26 -12.01 22.12 5.23
CA ASP A 26 -13.11 23.00 5.62
C ASP A 26 -14.16 22.33 6.51
N ALA A 27 -13.99 22.46 7.80
CA ALA A 27 -14.88 21.88 8.78
C ALA A 27 -16.28 22.47 8.59
N VAL A 28 -17.20 21.61 8.22
CA VAL A 28 -18.61 21.92 8.46
C VAL A 28 -18.76 22.05 9.99
N PRO A 29 -19.11 23.22 10.52
CA PRO A 29 -19.23 23.40 11.97
C PRO A 29 -20.31 22.45 12.56
N PRO A 30 -20.08 21.85 13.74
CA PRO A 30 -19.09 22.23 14.73
C PRO A 30 -17.97 21.15 14.90
N ALA A 31 -17.02 21.09 14.02
CA ALA A 31 -15.82 20.32 14.26
C ALA A 31 -14.86 21.19 15.09
N ALA A 32 -14.33 20.62 16.18
CA ALA A 32 -13.31 21.25 16.98
C ALA A 32 -12.08 21.55 16.11
N ALA A 33 -11.60 22.76 16.22
CA ALA A 33 -10.51 23.32 15.44
C ALA A 33 -9.16 22.71 15.85
N GLU A 34 -8.91 21.45 15.65
CA GLU A 34 -7.58 20.83 15.86
C GLU A 34 -7.44 19.40 15.32
N ASP A 35 -8.33 18.92 14.45
CA ASP A 35 -8.21 17.57 13.88
C ASP A 35 -7.20 17.58 12.71
N GLN A 36 -5.92 17.48 13.07
CA GLN A 36 -4.89 17.10 12.12
C GLN A 36 -5.06 15.61 11.85
N ARG A 37 -5.29 15.28 10.59
CA ARG A 37 -5.45 13.89 10.15
C ARG A 37 -4.10 13.35 9.71
N GLU A 38 -3.70 12.25 10.31
CA GLU A 38 -2.37 11.70 10.14
C GLU A 38 -2.41 10.31 9.53
N TRP A 39 -1.44 10.04 8.65
CA TRP A 39 -1.13 8.71 8.17
C TRP A 39 0.38 8.55 8.01
N TYR A 40 0.86 7.37 8.25
CA TYR A 40 2.27 7.07 8.12
C TYR A 40 2.49 5.59 7.79
N GLY A 41 3.62 5.32 7.16
CA GLY A 41 3.94 3.98 6.72
C GLY A 41 5.42 3.71 6.56
N VAL A 42 5.73 2.44 6.55
CA VAL A 42 7.06 1.90 6.32
C VAL A 42 6.96 0.79 5.29
N ASN A 43 7.77 0.89 4.26
CA ASN A 43 7.97 -0.14 3.26
C ASN A 43 9.40 -0.67 3.34
N GLN A 44 9.55 -1.96 3.24
CA GLN A 44 10.84 -2.64 3.19
C GLN A 44 10.88 -3.56 1.99
N TYR A 45 11.99 -3.53 1.28
CA TYR A 45 12.18 -4.35 0.09
C TYR A 45 13.51 -5.10 0.20
N LEU A 46 13.50 -6.33 -0.26
CA LEU A 46 14.70 -7.14 -0.42
C LEU A 46 14.73 -7.65 -1.85
N PHE A 47 15.77 -7.27 -2.60
CA PHE A 47 15.98 -7.69 -3.97
C PHE A 47 17.18 -8.60 -4.07
N TYR A 48 17.00 -9.76 -4.69
CA TYR A 48 18.04 -10.73 -4.90
C TYR A 48 18.23 -11.04 -6.38
N THR A 49 19.41 -10.78 -6.90
CA THR A 49 19.83 -11.12 -8.26
C THR A 49 20.29 -12.58 -8.28
N ILE A 50 19.48 -13.45 -8.87
CA ILE A 50 19.76 -14.88 -8.96
C ILE A 50 20.80 -15.14 -10.08
N ASN A 51 20.60 -14.50 -11.24
CA ASN A 51 21.50 -14.50 -12.39
C ASN A 51 21.08 -13.37 -13.35
N ASP A 52 21.70 -13.29 -14.54
CA ASP A 52 21.46 -12.23 -15.52
C ASP A 52 19.99 -12.16 -16.02
N CYS A 53 19.25 -13.25 -15.92
CA CYS A 53 17.87 -13.34 -16.41
C CYS A 53 16.81 -13.29 -15.29
N TRP A 54 17.20 -13.50 -14.04
CA TRP A 54 16.26 -13.67 -12.93
C TRP A 54 16.63 -12.80 -11.74
N LYS A 55 15.65 -12.03 -11.27
CA LYS A 55 15.70 -11.32 -9.98
C LYS A 55 14.46 -11.67 -9.17
N ALA A 56 14.62 -11.90 -7.88
CA ALA A 56 13.54 -12.07 -6.93
C ALA A 56 13.39 -10.79 -6.10
N GLY A 57 12.16 -10.49 -5.70
CA GLY A 57 11.84 -9.38 -4.81
C GLY A 57 10.87 -9.81 -3.73
N LEU A 58 11.12 -9.36 -2.52
CA LEU A 58 10.18 -9.39 -1.40
C LEU A 58 9.88 -7.98 -0.97
N ARG A 59 8.63 -7.71 -0.62
CA ARG A 59 8.19 -6.45 -0.02
C ARG A 59 7.41 -6.76 1.24
N ALA A 60 7.60 -5.95 2.26
CA ALA A 60 6.77 -5.90 3.45
C ALA A 60 6.40 -4.45 3.71
N GLU A 61 5.13 -4.20 3.95
CA GLU A 61 4.60 -2.87 4.25
C GLU A 61 3.80 -2.90 5.54
N TRP A 62 3.96 -1.84 6.31
CA TRP A 62 3.05 -1.44 7.37
C TRP A 62 2.62 0.00 7.12
N PHE A 63 1.31 0.22 7.10
CA PHE A 63 0.70 1.53 6.93
C PHE A 63 -0.33 1.76 8.03
N ARG A 64 -0.30 2.92 8.63
CA ARG A 64 -1.28 3.37 9.62
C ARG A 64 -2.07 4.54 9.06
N ASP A 65 -3.39 4.42 9.07
CA ASP A 65 -4.34 5.50 8.85
C ASP A 65 -5.05 5.75 10.18
N ASP A 66 -4.66 6.82 10.89
CA ASP A 66 -5.19 7.07 12.24
C ASP A 66 -6.67 7.47 12.20
N ASP A 67 -7.08 8.17 11.15
CA ASP A 67 -8.40 8.78 11.06
C ASP A 67 -9.28 8.15 9.99
N GLY A 68 -8.79 7.15 9.29
CA GLY A 68 -9.52 6.48 8.21
C GLY A 68 -9.81 7.35 7.01
N VAL A 69 -8.97 8.34 6.74
CA VAL A 69 -9.19 9.29 5.64
C VAL A 69 -8.40 8.95 4.38
N ARG A 70 -7.34 8.15 4.52
CA ARG A 70 -6.47 7.82 3.42
C ARG A 70 -6.91 6.55 2.70
N VAL A 71 -7.28 5.52 3.45
CA VAL A 71 -7.80 4.27 2.89
C VAL A 71 -9.32 4.34 2.79
N ALA A 72 -9.84 4.06 1.64
CA ALA A 72 -11.25 4.24 1.26
C ALA A 72 -11.70 5.71 1.23
N GLY A 73 -10.77 6.61 0.92
CA GLY A 73 -10.94 8.05 0.81
C GLY A 73 -12.25 8.51 0.18
N ILE A 74 -12.45 9.82 0.18
CA ILE A 74 -13.65 10.52 -0.28
C ILE A 74 -14.17 9.95 -1.61
N ARG A 75 -15.12 9.04 -1.55
CA ARG A 75 -15.99 8.81 -2.70
C ARG A 75 -17.09 9.85 -2.63
N PRO A 76 -17.37 10.59 -3.73
CA PRO A 76 -18.56 11.40 -3.81
C PRO A 76 -19.75 10.45 -3.58
N THR A 77 -20.41 10.57 -2.44
CA THR A 77 -21.56 9.76 -2.13
C THR A 77 -22.72 10.27 -2.97
N ASN A 78 -23.19 9.47 -3.90
CA ASN A 78 -24.46 9.69 -4.58
C ASN A 78 -25.65 9.38 -3.64
N GLY A 79 -25.46 9.60 -2.34
CA GLY A 79 -26.51 9.47 -1.32
C GLY A 79 -26.82 8.04 -0.87
N ALA A 80 -26.11 7.01 -1.33
CA ALA A 80 -26.41 5.62 -1.01
C ALA A 80 -25.32 4.88 -0.22
N ASP A 81 -24.13 5.45 -0.08
CA ASP A 81 -23.02 4.80 0.60
C ASP A 81 -22.73 5.49 1.94
N THR A 82 -23.49 5.14 2.95
CA THR A 82 -23.40 5.71 4.30
C THR A 82 -22.24 5.16 5.13
N GLY A 83 -21.38 4.33 4.55
CA GLY A 83 -20.35 3.60 5.29
C GLY A 83 -18.95 4.20 5.26
N ASN A 84 -18.68 5.16 4.39
CA ASN A 84 -17.36 5.82 4.26
C ASN A 84 -17.53 7.32 4.04
N ASP A 85 -18.39 7.92 4.77
CA ASP A 85 -18.54 9.37 4.76
C ASP A 85 -17.39 9.99 5.55
N VAL A 86 -16.50 10.66 4.85
CA VAL A 86 -15.36 11.36 5.47
C VAL A 86 -15.83 12.43 6.44
N ALA A 87 -17.05 12.96 6.24
CA ALA A 87 -17.68 13.90 7.17
C ALA A 87 -18.05 13.24 8.50
N THR A 88 -18.16 11.92 8.56
CA THR A 88 -18.49 11.16 9.78
C THR A 88 -17.31 10.43 10.39
N GLY A 89 -16.10 10.48 9.78
CA GLY A 89 -14.92 9.79 10.29
C GLY A 89 -15.02 8.25 10.22
N THR A 90 -15.79 7.71 9.28
CA THR A 90 -16.05 6.26 9.15
C THR A 90 -15.22 5.58 8.07
N GLY A 91 -14.05 6.10 7.74
CA GLY A 91 -13.06 5.39 6.93
C GLY A 91 -12.47 4.19 7.67
N PHE A 92 -11.54 3.49 7.02
CA PHE A 92 -10.85 2.36 7.64
C PHE A 92 -9.66 2.84 8.46
N ALA A 93 -9.94 3.44 9.63
CA ALA A 93 -8.90 3.76 10.60
C ALA A 93 -8.32 2.48 11.17
N GLY A 94 -7.00 2.28 11.02
CA GLY A 94 -6.38 1.05 11.46
C GLY A 94 -4.99 0.83 10.88
N HIS A 95 -4.50 -0.37 11.09
CA HIS A 95 -3.22 -0.83 10.55
C HIS A 95 -3.46 -1.69 9.32
N PHE A 96 -2.75 -1.36 8.26
CA PHE A 96 -2.71 -2.12 7.03
C PHE A 96 -1.34 -2.73 6.88
N TYR A 97 -1.32 -3.98 6.50
CA TYR A 97 -0.10 -4.74 6.28
C TYR A 97 -0.13 -5.40 4.91
N GLU A 98 1.02 -5.51 4.32
CA GLU A 98 1.18 -6.20 3.06
C GLU A 98 2.49 -6.98 3.04
N ILE A 99 2.44 -8.17 2.47
CA ILE A 99 3.61 -8.92 2.05
C ILE A 99 3.43 -9.32 0.59
N SER A 100 4.41 -9.01 -0.25
CA SER A 100 4.44 -9.51 -1.61
C SER A 100 5.77 -10.18 -1.96
N ALA A 101 5.69 -11.14 -2.86
CA ALA A 101 6.82 -11.81 -3.45
C ALA A 101 6.68 -11.82 -4.96
N GLY A 102 7.72 -11.39 -5.66
CA GLY A 102 7.72 -11.29 -7.11
C GLY A 102 9.02 -11.76 -7.73
N LEU A 103 8.93 -12.09 -9.01
CA LEU A 103 10.08 -12.42 -9.84
C LEU A 103 10.12 -11.47 -11.04
N ASN A 104 11.33 -11.08 -11.44
CA ASN A 104 11.58 -10.45 -12.73
C ASN A 104 12.33 -11.45 -13.60
N TRP A 105 11.68 -11.91 -14.64
CA TRP A 105 12.27 -12.80 -15.64
C TRP A 105 12.53 -12.03 -16.93
N THR A 106 13.79 -11.95 -17.32
CA THR A 106 14.25 -11.28 -18.54
C THR A 106 14.78 -12.33 -19.52
N PRO A 107 13.90 -13.07 -20.22
CA PRO A 107 14.32 -14.12 -21.16
C PRO A 107 15.03 -13.56 -22.41
N HIS A 108 14.83 -12.29 -22.69
CA HIS A 108 15.41 -11.58 -23.82
C HIS A 108 15.67 -10.11 -23.41
N ALA A 109 16.64 -9.45 -24.05
CA ALA A 109 16.98 -8.05 -23.76
C ALA A 109 15.77 -7.08 -23.86
N ASN A 110 14.78 -7.45 -24.66
CA ASN A 110 13.59 -6.64 -24.94
C ASN A 110 12.33 -7.13 -24.22
N LEU A 111 12.40 -8.13 -23.34
CA LEU A 111 11.22 -8.70 -22.68
C LEU A 111 11.49 -8.93 -21.20
N VAL A 112 10.63 -8.37 -20.37
CA VAL A 112 10.58 -8.66 -18.93
C VAL A 112 9.20 -9.18 -18.58
N VAL A 113 9.12 -10.29 -17.87
CA VAL A 113 7.87 -10.89 -17.36
C VAL A 113 7.94 -10.88 -15.84
N ARG A 114 6.86 -10.39 -15.17
CA ARG A 114 6.85 -10.21 -13.72
C ARG A 114 5.60 -10.81 -13.08
N PRO A 115 5.63 -12.08 -12.66
CA PRO A 115 4.64 -12.63 -11.76
C PRO A 115 4.84 -12.08 -10.33
N GLU A 116 3.75 -11.80 -9.65
CA GLU A 116 3.71 -11.36 -8.27
C GLU A 116 2.57 -12.04 -7.51
N LEU A 117 2.83 -12.41 -6.28
CA LEU A 117 1.84 -12.84 -5.31
C LEU A 117 1.87 -11.89 -4.13
N ARG A 118 0.70 -11.40 -3.72
CA ARG A 118 0.55 -10.43 -2.64
C ARG A 118 -0.52 -10.89 -1.67
N TYR A 119 -0.25 -10.67 -0.39
CA TYR A 119 -1.20 -10.84 0.70
C TYR A 119 -1.33 -9.55 1.49
N ASP A 120 -2.56 -9.03 1.56
CA ASP A 120 -2.92 -7.87 2.36
C ASP A 120 -3.73 -8.29 3.56
N TRP A 121 -3.51 -7.64 4.71
CA TRP A 121 -4.41 -7.78 5.86
C TRP A 121 -4.53 -6.46 6.61
N TYR A 122 -5.64 -6.33 7.30
CA TYR A 122 -6.04 -5.14 8.02
C TYR A 122 -6.35 -5.49 9.47
N ASP A 123 -5.91 -4.62 10.39
CA ASP A 123 -6.23 -4.68 11.81
C ASP A 123 -6.92 -3.36 12.22
N GLY A 124 -8.24 -3.43 12.35
CA GLY A 124 -9.13 -2.31 12.68
C GLY A 124 -10.58 -2.77 12.81
N ILE A 125 -11.49 -1.82 12.92
CA ILE A 125 -12.89 -2.10 13.31
C ILE A 125 -13.72 -2.69 12.15
N ASN A 126 -13.39 -2.35 10.92
CA ASN A 126 -14.16 -2.74 9.72
C ASN A 126 -13.34 -3.68 8.83
N ALA A 127 -13.94 -4.20 7.77
CA ALA A 127 -13.29 -5.05 6.78
C ALA A 127 -13.14 -4.29 5.45
N PRO A 128 -11.93 -3.92 4.99
CA PRO A 128 -11.77 -3.09 3.80
C PRO A 128 -11.83 -3.86 2.47
N TYR A 129 -11.75 -5.18 2.49
CA TYR A 129 -11.69 -6.01 1.29
C TYR A 129 -13.00 -6.76 1.03
N ASP A 130 -13.15 -7.29 -0.21
CA ASP A 130 -14.30 -8.12 -0.63
C ASP A 130 -15.65 -7.44 -0.32
N ASP A 131 -15.84 -6.22 -0.84
CA ASP A 131 -17.02 -5.41 -0.58
C ASP A 131 -17.35 -5.26 0.92
N ARG A 132 -16.31 -5.10 1.75
CA ARG A 132 -16.39 -4.96 3.21
C ARG A 132 -16.73 -6.26 3.98
N ASN A 133 -16.44 -7.39 3.39
CA ASN A 133 -16.68 -8.70 4.02
C ASN A 133 -15.41 -9.37 4.55
N ALA A 134 -14.22 -8.93 4.11
CA ALA A 134 -12.96 -9.54 4.49
C ALA A 134 -11.95 -8.54 5.05
N ALA A 135 -11.20 -8.95 6.08
CA ALA A 135 -10.08 -8.20 6.65
C ALA A 135 -8.74 -8.57 5.98
N SER A 136 -8.75 -9.46 5.01
CA SER A 136 -7.55 -9.84 4.26
C SER A 136 -7.90 -10.29 2.85
N GLN A 137 -6.89 -10.23 1.97
CA GLN A 137 -7.04 -10.70 0.59
C GLN A 137 -5.73 -11.24 0.03
N TRP A 138 -5.84 -12.12 -0.94
CA TRP A 138 -4.76 -12.53 -1.82
C TRP A 138 -4.94 -11.87 -3.18
N THR A 139 -3.84 -11.38 -3.74
CA THR A 139 -3.79 -10.83 -5.10
C THR A 139 -2.68 -11.52 -5.87
N TYR A 140 -2.98 -11.93 -7.09
CA TYR A 140 -2.02 -12.43 -8.04
C TYR A 140 -1.91 -11.47 -9.22
N GLY A 141 -0.70 -11.06 -9.54
CA GLY A 141 -0.39 -10.17 -10.65
C GLY A 141 0.55 -10.84 -11.66
N LEU A 142 0.37 -10.53 -12.93
CA LEU A 142 1.30 -10.87 -14.00
C LEU A 142 1.35 -9.71 -14.98
N ASP A 143 2.54 -9.19 -15.24
CA ASP A 143 2.76 -8.24 -16.31
C ASP A 143 3.89 -8.65 -17.24
N ALA A 144 3.92 -8.05 -18.43
CA ALA A 144 4.99 -8.21 -19.40
C ALA A 144 5.32 -6.85 -20.01
N ILE A 145 6.61 -6.50 -20.01
CA ILE A 145 7.14 -5.28 -20.59
C ILE A 145 7.93 -5.63 -21.84
N VAL A 146 7.55 -5.03 -22.97
CA VAL A 146 8.27 -5.16 -24.23
C VAL A 146 8.92 -3.82 -24.57
N LEU A 147 10.24 -3.86 -24.78
CA LEU A 147 11.04 -2.71 -25.20
C LEU A 147 11.33 -2.82 -26.71
N TRP A 148 11.13 -1.77 -27.50
CA TRP A 148 11.37 -1.71 -28.95
C TRP A 148 12.26 -0.53 -29.33
#